data_7b9c8bc94cda4ce1ad32c3f715ce8ee5
#
_entry.id   7b9c8bc94cda4ce1ad32c3f715ce8ee5
#
_cell.length_a   1.000
_cell.length_b   1.000
_cell.length_c   1.000
_cell.angle_alpha   90.00
_cell.angle_beta   90.00
_cell.angle_gamma   90.00
#
_symmetry.space_group_name_H-M   'P 1'
#
loop_
_entity.id
_entity.type
_entity.pdbx_description
1 polymer ?
#
loop_
_entity_poly.entity_id
_entity_poly.type
_entity_poly.pdbx_seq_one_letter_code
_entity_poly.pdbx_strand_id
1 'polypeptide(L)'
;MADQKHNRSPDKKSQKDRIKEITARLEEGVKAVFESDRYKEYLACMSKFHSYSLNNCLLIAVQYPTATAVAGYRAWQQNFGRQVRKGEKGIKILAPCKYKVETDEKDENGDPKMMELTGFRVVSVFALEQTEGKELPSIGVDELTGDVKDYQRIFNALVSISPVPVGFEDIENGAKGYYHDGEKRIAIKSGMSQAQTIKTLLHEVSHATYHTRDKADPERPIDRRHKETEAESIAFCVGSALSIVDSGDYTFPYLASWASGKDTKELKDSLERIRSASDEMITAIDHSLQKQANREKQKSRDEGR
;
A
#
# COMPACT_ATOMS: atom_id res chain seq x y z
N MET A 1 37.42 -51.76 -11.98
CA MET A 1 35.99 -51.43 -11.78
C MET A 1 35.92 -50.19 -10.93
N ALA A 2 35.70 -49.05 -11.55
CA ALA A 2 35.68 -47.74 -10.89
C ALA A 2 34.21 -47.31 -10.77
N ASP A 3 33.74 -47.25 -9.53
CA ASP A 3 32.40 -46.80 -9.16
C ASP A 3 32.23 -45.30 -9.47
N GLN A 4 31.47 -44.96 -10.50
CA GLN A 4 31.04 -43.59 -10.77
C GLN A 4 29.94 -43.25 -9.79
N LYS A 5 30.27 -42.52 -8.68
CA LYS A 5 29.32 -41.85 -7.86
C LYS A 5 28.62 -40.73 -8.63
N HIS A 6 27.39 -40.96 -9.04
CA HIS A 6 26.49 -39.93 -9.55
C HIS A 6 26.24 -38.91 -8.45
N ASN A 7 26.85 -37.75 -8.60
CA ASN A 7 26.60 -36.57 -7.79
C ASN A 7 25.22 -36.00 -8.22
N ARG A 8 24.14 -36.43 -7.53
CA ARG A 8 22.81 -35.84 -7.71
C ARG A 8 22.84 -34.41 -7.21
N SER A 9 22.76 -33.46 -8.12
CA SER A 9 22.48 -32.06 -7.80
C SER A 9 21.21 -31.98 -6.97
N PRO A 10 21.14 -31.07 -5.93
CA PRO A 10 19.92 -30.94 -5.13
C PRO A 10 18.75 -30.58 -6.06
N ASP A 11 17.66 -31.36 -5.93
CA ASP A 11 16.46 -31.24 -6.75
C ASP A 11 16.01 -29.76 -6.82
N LYS A 12 16.09 -29.18 -8.02
CA LYS A 12 15.51 -27.87 -8.28
C LYS A 12 13.99 -27.97 -8.10
N LYS A 13 13.47 -27.44 -6.97
CA LYS A 13 12.03 -27.34 -6.72
C LYS A 13 11.33 -26.82 -7.97
N SER A 14 10.26 -27.46 -8.38
CA SER A 14 9.46 -27.03 -9.52
C SER A 14 8.84 -25.65 -9.27
N GLN A 15 8.46 -24.93 -10.32
CA GLN A 15 7.78 -23.64 -10.18
C GLN A 15 6.48 -23.77 -9.38
N LYS A 16 5.78 -24.90 -9.56
CA LYS A 16 4.55 -25.23 -8.81
C LYS A 16 4.82 -25.38 -7.31
N ASP A 17 5.91 -26.05 -6.93
CA ASP A 17 6.28 -26.21 -5.51
C ASP A 17 6.68 -24.89 -4.87
N ARG A 18 7.37 -24.02 -5.62
CA ARG A 18 7.73 -22.68 -5.16
C ARG A 18 6.50 -21.80 -4.93
N ILE A 19 5.51 -21.85 -5.83
CA ILE A 19 4.24 -21.12 -5.68
C ILE A 19 3.50 -21.66 -4.45
N LYS A 20 3.41 -22.98 -4.27
CA LYS A 20 2.76 -23.60 -3.12
C LYS A 20 3.41 -23.17 -1.80
N GLU A 21 4.74 -23.19 -1.73
CA GLU A 21 5.49 -22.76 -0.55
C GLU A 21 5.23 -21.27 -0.22
N ILE A 22 5.23 -20.40 -1.24
CA ILE A 22 5.01 -18.96 -1.04
C ILE A 22 3.56 -18.67 -0.66
N THR A 23 2.59 -19.43 -1.18
CA THR A 23 1.17 -19.31 -0.80
C THR A 23 0.95 -19.73 0.65
N ALA A 24 1.60 -20.81 1.11
CA ALA A 24 1.54 -21.20 2.52
C ALA A 24 2.09 -20.10 3.45
N ARG A 25 3.22 -19.48 3.09
CA ARG A 25 3.78 -18.32 3.82
C ARG A 25 2.84 -17.12 3.85
N LEU A 26 2.09 -16.90 2.76
CA LEU A 26 1.08 -15.83 2.73
C LEU A 26 -0.05 -16.09 3.71
N GLU A 27 -0.53 -17.33 3.82
CA GLU A 27 -1.60 -17.69 4.76
C GLU A 27 -1.17 -17.55 6.21
N GLU A 28 0.07 -17.97 6.55
CA GLU A 28 0.65 -17.75 7.86
C GLU A 28 0.85 -16.25 8.14
N GLY A 29 1.36 -15.50 7.15
CA GLY A 29 1.56 -14.06 7.24
C GLY A 29 0.28 -13.29 7.48
N VAL A 30 -0.83 -13.64 6.83
CA VAL A 30 -2.14 -13.00 7.06
C VAL A 30 -2.56 -13.15 8.51
N LYS A 31 -2.46 -14.33 9.10
CA LYS A 31 -2.82 -14.55 10.51
C LYS A 31 -1.92 -13.76 11.45
N ALA A 32 -0.60 -13.78 11.21
CA ALA A 32 0.37 -13.10 12.04
C ALA A 32 0.26 -11.57 12.00
N VAL A 33 -0.21 -10.99 10.89
CA VAL A 33 -0.39 -9.53 10.74
C VAL A 33 -1.37 -8.96 11.76
N PHE A 34 -2.39 -9.72 12.18
CA PHE A 34 -3.41 -9.22 13.13
C PHE A 34 -2.98 -9.29 14.61
N GLU A 35 -1.78 -9.74 14.92
CA GLU A 35 -1.13 -9.47 16.21
C GLU A 35 -0.71 -8.00 16.22
N SER A 36 -1.05 -7.25 17.30
CA SER A 36 -1.09 -5.77 17.32
C SER A 36 0.14 -5.04 16.76
N ASP A 37 1.35 -5.48 17.14
CA ASP A 37 2.58 -4.80 16.67
C ASP A 37 2.88 -5.10 15.20
N ARG A 38 2.64 -6.32 14.75
CA ARG A 38 2.83 -6.73 13.37
C ARG A 38 1.84 -6.07 12.41
N TYR A 39 0.65 -5.71 12.88
CA TYR A 39 -0.31 -4.98 12.07
C TYR A 39 0.21 -3.61 11.66
N LYS A 40 0.78 -2.86 12.60
CA LYS A 40 1.41 -1.56 12.31
C LYS A 40 2.60 -1.69 11.37
N GLU A 41 3.49 -2.66 11.61
CA GLU A 41 4.63 -2.93 10.73
C GLU A 41 4.16 -3.26 9.30
N TYR A 42 3.10 -4.05 9.17
CA TYR A 42 2.51 -4.37 7.88
C TYR A 42 1.92 -3.11 7.19
N LEU A 43 1.16 -2.29 7.91
CA LEU A 43 0.60 -1.05 7.36
C LEU A 43 1.71 -0.07 6.95
N ALA A 44 2.78 0.06 7.75
CA ALA A 44 3.94 0.86 7.41
C ALA A 44 4.70 0.34 6.18
N CYS A 45 4.78 -0.99 6.01
CA CYS A 45 5.30 -1.60 4.79
C CYS A 45 4.37 -1.33 3.61
N MET A 46 3.06 -1.52 3.78
CA MET A 46 2.06 -1.29 2.72
C MET A 46 2.05 0.17 2.24
N SER A 47 2.25 1.14 3.13
CA SER A 47 2.33 2.56 2.76
C SER A 47 3.48 2.86 1.78
N LYS A 48 4.59 2.15 1.91
CA LYS A 48 5.76 2.27 1.02
C LYS A 48 5.58 1.52 -0.29
N PHE A 49 4.80 0.43 -0.28
CA PHE A 49 4.59 -0.49 -1.40
C PHE A 49 3.13 -0.51 -1.87
N HIS A 50 2.40 0.60 -1.72
CA HIS A 50 0.97 0.70 -2.02
C HIS A 50 0.60 0.27 -3.45
N SER A 51 1.50 0.49 -4.41
CA SER A 51 1.34 0.08 -5.81
C SER A 51 1.55 -1.43 -6.06
N TYR A 52 2.05 -2.18 -5.07
CA TYR A 52 2.15 -3.64 -5.16
C TYR A 52 0.83 -4.31 -4.80
N SER A 53 0.61 -5.54 -5.31
CA SER A 53 -0.53 -6.34 -4.86
C SER A 53 -0.43 -6.68 -3.37
N LEU A 54 -1.57 -6.89 -2.71
CA LEU A 54 -1.63 -7.31 -1.31
C LEU A 54 -0.68 -8.47 -1.00
N ASN A 55 -0.70 -9.50 -1.85
CA ASN A 55 0.17 -10.67 -1.66
C ASN A 55 1.66 -10.29 -1.66
N ASN A 56 2.07 -9.37 -2.52
CA ASN A 56 3.45 -8.92 -2.57
C ASN A 56 3.81 -8.02 -1.39
N CYS A 57 2.91 -7.14 -0.95
CA CYS A 57 3.10 -6.37 0.30
C CYS A 57 3.31 -7.29 1.50
N LEU A 58 2.47 -8.32 1.65
CA LEU A 58 2.60 -9.33 2.71
C LEU A 58 3.92 -10.10 2.60
N LEU A 59 4.31 -10.53 1.39
CA LEU A 59 5.56 -11.26 1.18
C LEU A 59 6.79 -10.41 1.51
N ILE A 60 6.77 -9.12 1.18
CA ILE A 60 7.85 -8.19 1.52
C ILE A 60 7.90 -8.00 3.04
N ALA A 61 6.77 -7.67 3.67
CA ALA A 61 6.68 -7.42 5.11
C ALA A 61 7.16 -8.61 5.95
N VAL A 62 6.79 -9.84 5.57
CA VAL A 62 7.20 -11.06 6.30
C VAL A 62 8.67 -11.39 6.11
N GLN A 63 9.24 -11.15 4.92
CA GLN A 63 10.62 -11.52 4.61
C GLN A 63 11.64 -10.42 4.95
N TYR A 64 11.23 -9.14 4.86
CA TYR A 64 12.10 -7.99 5.11
C TYR A 64 11.27 -6.79 5.62
N PRO A 65 10.86 -6.78 6.90
CA PRO A 65 9.94 -5.77 7.46
C PRO A 65 10.45 -4.32 7.36
N THR A 66 11.76 -4.14 7.38
CA THR A 66 12.41 -2.82 7.34
C THR A 66 12.63 -2.29 5.92
N ALA A 67 12.19 -3.00 4.87
CA ALA A 67 12.36 -2.55 3.50
C ALA A 67 11.72 -1.16 3.29
N THR A 68 12.46 -0.25 2.66
CA THR A 68 11.95 1.07 2.26
C THR A 68 11.63 1.16 0.78
N ALA A 69 12.37 0.43 -0.05
CA ALA A 69 12.10 0.25 -1.47
C ALA A 69 12.60 -1.12 -1.91
N VAL A 70 11.97 -1.72 -2.93
CA VAL A 70 12.44 -2.98 -3.51
C VAL A 70 12.51 -2.91 -5.03
N ALA A 71 13.52 -3.56 -5.61
CA ALA A 71 13.64 -3.72 -7.05
C ALA A 71 14.37 -5.02 -7.41
N GLY A 72 14.23 -5.46 -8.66
CA GLY A 72 14.97 -6.59 -9.19
C GLY A 72 16.48 -6.30 -9.25
N TYR A 73 17.30 -7.33 -9.19
CA TYR A 73 18.77 -7.22 -9.21
C TYR A 73 19.31 -6.31 -10.34
N ARG A 74 18.83 -6.54 -11.57
CA ARG A 74 19.26 -5.73 -12.73
C ARG A 74 18.68 -4.31 -12.70
N ALA A 75 17.47 -4.14 -12.16
CA ALA A 75 16.86 -2.83 -12.06
C ALA A 75 17.61 -1.92 -11.10
N TRP A 76 18.13 -2.44 -9.98
CA TRP A 76 18.99 -1.68 -9.09
C TRP A 76 20.20 -1.11 -9.81
N GLN A 77 20.84 -1.93 -10.66
CA GLN A 77 22.03 -1.52 -11.41
C GLN A 77 21.70 -0.54 -12.55
N GLN A 78 20.71 -0.88 -13.38
CA GLN A 78 20.44 -0.16 -14.62
C GLN A 78 19.67 1.15 -14.40
N ASN A 79 18.70 1.15 -13.48
CA ASN A 79 17.79 2.29 -13.29
C ASN A 79 18.24 3.20 -12.14
N PHE A 80 18.90 2.64 -11.12
CA PHE A 80 19.23 3.36 -9.89
C PHE A 80 20.74 3.55 -9.65
N GLY A 81 21.60 2.92 -10.49
CA GLY A 81 23.06 2.99 -10.31
C GLY A 81 23.53 2.38 -8.98
N ARG A 82 22.78 1.40 -8.46
CA ARG A 82 23.06 0.69 -7.21
C ARG A 82 23.34 -0.77 -7.45
N GLN A 83 24.12 -1.39 -6.57
CA GLN A 83 24.47 -2.79 -6.66
C GLN A 83 24.02 -3.53 -5.39
N VAL A 84 23.42 -4.71 -5.59
CA VAL A 84 23.10 -5.60 -4.47
C VAL A 84 24.39 -6.16 -3.87
N ARG A 85 24.55 -6.05 -2.56
CA ARG A 85 25.74 -6.56 -1.86
C ARG A 85 25.87 -8.06 -2.00
N LYS A 86 27.10 -8.53 -2.04
CA LYS A 86 27.41 -9.97 -2.14
C LYS A 86 26.86 -10.73 -0.92
N GLY A 87 26.15 -11.83 -1.18
CA GLY A 87 25.60 -12.70 -0.12
C GLY A 87 24.20 -12.36 0.32
N GLU A 88 23.62 -11.25 -0.14
CA GLU A 88 22.24 -10.87 0.19
C GLU A 88 21.21 -11.88 -0.33
N LYS A 89 20.21 -12.17 0.48
CA LYS A 89 19.11 -13.09 0.11
C LYS A 89 17.94 -12.29 -0.48
N GLY A 90 17.58 -12.62 -1.73
CA GLY A 90 16.47 -11.96 -2.40
C GLY A 90 15.12 -12.29 -1.76
N ILE A 91 14.30 -11.27 -1.61
CA ILE A 91 12.89 -11.32 -1.19
C ILE A 91 12.08 -11.96 -2.31
N LYS A 92 11.31 -13.00 -2.02
CA LYS A 92 10.52 -13.73 -3.01
C LYS A 92 9.14 -13.09 -3.13
N ILE A 93 8.80 -12.67 -4.35
CA ILE A 93 7.50 -12.11 -4.68
C ILE A 93 6.90 -12.82 -5.91
N LEU A 94 5.62 -12.57 -6.17
CA LEU A 94 4.88 -13.09 -7.31
C LEU A 94 4.88 -12.05 -8.44
N ALA A 95 5.46 -12.39 -9.60
CA ALA A 95 5.38 -11.55 -10.79
C ALA A 95 4.47 -12.19 -11.84
N PRO A 96 3.61 -11.40 -12.52
CA PRO A 96 2.81 -11.91 -13.61
C PRO A 96 3.73 -12.39 -14.75
N CYS A 97 3.34 -13.46 -15.40
CA CYS A 97 3.99 -13.95 -16.61
C CYS A 97 2.95 -14.43 -17.60
N LYS A 98 3.18 -14.15 -18.86
CA LYS A 98 2.37 -14.66 -19.95
C LYS A 98 2.95 -15.97 -20.44
N TYR A 99 2.06 -16.92 -20.72
CA TYR A 99 2.41 -18.20 -21.34
C TYR A 99 1.32 -18.59 -22.34
N LYS A 100 1.73 -19.31 -23.37
CA LYS A 100 0.80 -19.77 -24.40
C LYS A 100 0.41 -21.21 -24.13
N VAL A 101 -0.86 -21.50 -24.30
CA VAL A 101 -1.44 -22.84 -24.16
C VAL A 101 -2.14 -23.19 -25.47
N GLU A 102 -1.96 -24.40 -25.94
CA GLU A 102 -2.73 -24.93 -27.05
C GLU A 102 -4.18 -25.11 -26.63
N THR A 103 -5.11 -24.69 -27.47
CA THR A 103 -6.55 -24.90 -27.26
C THR A 103 -7.03 -26.07 -28.12
N ASP A 104 -8.19 -26.63 -27.81
CA ASP A 104 -8.83 -27.68 -28.63
C ASP A 104 -9.35 -27.15 -29.97
N GLU A 105 -9.39 -25.80 -30.14
CA GLU A 105 -9.74 -25.17 -31.40
C GLU A 105 -8.57 -25.22 -32.38
N LYS A 106 -8.86 -25.45 -33.67
CA LYS A 106 -7.87 -25.43 -34.74
C LYS A 106 -7.99 -24.14 -35.55
N ASP A 107 -6.85 -23.69 -36.08
CA ASP A 107 -6.79 -22.59 -37.02
C ASP A 107 -7.18 -23.04 -38.44
N GLU A 108 -7.14 -22.14 -39.41
CA GLU A 108 -7.48 -22.41 -40.80
C GLU A 108 -6.53 -23.43 -41.48
N ASN A 109 -5.37 -23.68 -40.89
CA ASN A 109 -4.38 -24.66 -41.37
C ASN A 109 -4.51 -26.03 -40.66
N GLY A 110 -5.41 -26.15 -39.68
CA GLY A 110 -5.61 -27.35 -38.89
C GLY A 110 -4.71 -27.48 -37.66
N ASP A 111 -3.90 -26.47 -37.36
CA ASP A 111 -3.03 -26.42 -36.19
C ASP A 111 -3.78 -25.91 -34.96
N PRO A 112 -3.43 -26.38 -33.73
CA PRO A 112 -4.04 -25.91 -32.49
C PRO A 112 -3.89 -24.38 -32.35
N LYS A 113 -4.99 -23.67 -32.10
CA LYS A 113 -4.92 -22.25 -31.74
C LYS A 113 -4.21 -22.07 -30.43
N MET A 114 -3.31 -21.07 -30.38
CA MET A 114 -2.58 -20.72 -29.18
C MET A 114 -3.33 -19.61 -28.43
N MET A 115 -3.70 -19.88 -27.17
CA MET A 115 -4.29 -18.89 -26.27
C MET A 115 -3.22 -18.38 -25.29
N GLU A 116 -3.10 -17.08 -25.14
CA GLU A 116 -2.21 -16.45 -24.17
C GLU A 116 -2.93 -16.37 -22.82
N LEU A 117 -2.36 -17.02 -21.80
CA LEU A 117 -2.84 -16.98 -20.44
C LEU A 117 -1.85 -16.20 -19.56
N THR A 118 -2.40 -15.55 -18.54
CA THR A 118 -1.60 -14.89 -17.50
C THR A 118 -1.48 -15.81 -16.29
N GLY A 119 -0.25 -16.12 -15.90
CA GLY A 119 0.05 -16.84 -14.68
C GLY A 119 1.02 -16.05 -13.80
N PHE A 120 1.54 -16.70 -12.77
CA PHE A 120 2.50 -16.09 -11.86
C PHE A 120 3.77 -16.93 -11.77
N ARG A 121 4.88 -16.24 -11.60
CA ARG A 121 6.17 -16.86 -11.28
C ARG A 121 6.79 -16.22 -10.06
N VAL A 122 7.52 -17.00 -9.28
CA VAL A 122 8.30 -16.47 -8.16
C VAL A 122 9.56 -15.81 -8.69
N VAL A 123 9.73 -14.53 -8.36
CA VAL A 123 10.93 -13.74 -8.68
C VAL A 123 11.60 -13.26 -7.40
N SER A 124 12.87 -12.87 -7.52
CA SER A 124 13.62 -12.26 -6.41
C SER A 124 13.74 -10.77 -6.64
N VAL A 125 13.37 -10.00 -5.63
CA VAL A 125 13.69 -8.57 -5.50
C VAL A 125 14.60 -8.37 -4.30
N PHE A 126 15.22 -7.21 -4.20
CA PHE A 126 16.12 -6.85 -3.12
C PHE A 126 15.71 -5.49 -2.58
N ALA A 127 15.76 -5.32 -1.26
CA ALA A 127 15.49 -4.07 -0.60
C ALA A 127 16.63 -3.06 -0.82
N LEU A 128 16.33 -1.76 -0.74
CA LEU A 128 17.33 -0.69 -0.80
C LEU A 128 18.46 -0.93 0.21
N GLU A 129 18.10 -1.36 1.41
CA GLU A 129 19.00 -1.67 2.52
C GLU A 129 19.95 -2.83 2.23
N GLN A 130 19.69 -3.63 1.20
CA GLN A 130 20.55 -4.70 0.70
C GLN A 130 21.46 -4.23 -0.43
N THR A 131 21.47 -2.95 -0.76
CA THR A 131 22.23 -2.40 -1.88
C THR A 131 23.24 -1.34 -1.43
N GLU A 132 24.21 -1.07 -2.29
CA GLU A 132 25.18 0.02 -2.17
C GLU A 132 25.25 0.80 -3.48
N GLY A 133 25.67 2.07 -3.44
CA GLY A 133 25.78 2.94 -4.62
C GLY A 133 25.15 4.31 -4.38
N LYS A 134 24.68 4.97 -5.45
CA LYS A 134 24.12 6.31 -5.39
C LYS A 134 22.93 6.38 -4.43
N GLU A 135 22.78 7.50 -3.72
CA GLU A 135 21.55 7.80 -3.02
C GLU A 135 20.39 7.91 -4.01
N LEU A 136 19.25 7.37 -3.63
CA LEU A 136 18.05 7.54 -4.43
C LEU A 136 17.63 9.00 -4.35
N PRO A 137 17.14 9.60 -5.46
CA PRO A 137 16.48 10.88 -5.37
C PRO A 137 15.36 10.75 -4.33
N SER A 138 15.39 11.58 -3.29
CA SER A 138 14.22 11.74 -2.44
C SER A 138 13.10 12.22 -3.34
N ILE A 139 12.03 11.47 -3.48
CA ILE A 139 10.80 11.97 -4.05
C ILE A 139 10.32 12.95 -3.00
N GLY A 140 10.67 14.25 -3.23
CA GLY A 140 10.60 15.28 -2.22
C GLY A 140 9.20 15.50 -1.67
N VAL A 141 8.94 14.82 -0.59
CA VAL A 141 8.33 15.44 0.57
C VAL A 141 9.49 15.54 1.56
N ASP A 142 10.15 16.68 1.58
CA ASP A 142 11.03 17.03 2.70
C ASP A 142 10.24 16.72 3.98
N GLU A 143 10.90 16.09 4.97
CA GLU A 143 10.28 15.85 6.28
C GLU A 143 9.46 17.10 6.64
N LEU A 144 8.20 16.90 7.01
CA LEU A 144 7.34 17.99 7.45
C LEU A 144 7.91 18.58 8.74
N THR A 145 8.92 19.41 8.59
CA THR A 145 9.54 20.19 9.65
C THR A 145 8.66 21.38 10.03
N GLY A 146 7.38 21.13 10.32
CA GLY A 146 6.47 22.16 10.84
C GLY A 146 6.25 23.38 9.95
N ASP A 147 6.68 23.36 8.69
CA ASP A 147 6.53 24.48 7.78
C ASP A 147 5.04 24.64 7.38
N VAL A 148 4.46 25.77 7.71
CA VAL A 148 3.07 26.15 7.40
C VAL A 148 2.77 26.00 5.90
N LYS A 149 3.74 26.17 5.05
CA LYS A 149 3.60 26.07 3.59
C LYS A 149 3.32 24.63 3.14
N ASP A 150 4.04 23.67 3.69
CA ASP A 150 3.83 22.24 3.36
C ASP A 150 2.52 21.73 3.95
N TYR A 151 2.19 22.14 5.19
CA TYR A 151 0.88 21.84 5.77
C TYR A 151 -0.26 22.32 4.87
N GLN A 152 -0.23 23.58 4.43
CA GLN A 152 -1.28 24.16 3.61
C GLN A 152 -1.42 23.43 2.26
N ARG A 153 -0.31 23.05 1.65
CA ARG A 153 -0.31 22.28 0.39
C ARG A 153 -0.96 20.93 0.55
N ILE A 154 -0.59 20.19 1.60
CA ILE A 154 -1.15 18.88 1.92
C ILE A 154 -2.63 18.99 2.29
N PHE A 155 -2.98 19.97 3.14
CA PHE A 155 -4.38 20.22 3.50
C PHE A 155 -5.23 20.53 2.26
N ASN A 156 -4.77 21.41 1.38
CA ASN A 156 -5.47 21.73 0.13
C ASN A 156 -5.56 20.52 -0.81
N ALA A 157 -4.53 19.68 -0.87
CA ALA A 157 -4.58 18.44 -1.65
C ALA A 157 -5.67 17.48 -1.10
N LEU A 158 -5.71 17.29 0.22
CA LEU A 158 -6.74 16.47 0.88
C LEU A 158 -8.16 17.01 0.67
N VAL A 159 -8.35 18.32 0.81
CA VAL A 159 -9.65 18.96 0.51
C VAL A 159 -10.04 18.75 -0.95
N SER A 160 -9.07 18.82 -1.88
CA SER A 160 -9.34 18.65 -3.32
C SER A 160 -9.74 17.23 -3.73
N ILE A 161 -9.33 16.22 -2.96
CA ILE A 161 -9.70 14.81 -3.20
C ILE A 161 -10.93 14.38 -2.40
N SER A 162 -11.36 15.18 -1.44
CA SER A 162 -12.56 14.90 -0.66
C SER A 162 -13.80 14.88 -1.55
N PRO A 163 -14.64 13.82 -1.47
CA PRO A 163 -15.87 13.74 -2.26
C PRO A 163 -16.96 14.72 -1.78
N VAL A 164 -16.77 15.36 -0.64
CA VAL A 164 -17.71 16.26 0.01
C VAL A 164 -17.02 17.51 0.55
N PRO A 165 -17.74 18.63 0.77
CA PRO A 165 -17.19 19.83 1.38
C PRO A 165 -16.56 19.57 2.76
N VAL A 166 -15.44 20.21 3.03
CA VAL A 166 -14.72 20.19 4.31
C VAL A 166 -14.79 21.57 4.97
N GLY A 167 -15.17 21.62 6.23
CA GLY A 167 -15.25 22.85 7.02
C GLY A 167 -14.65 22.68 8.41
N PHE A 168 -14.32 23.81 9.06
CA PHE A 168 -13.93 23.82 10.46
C PHE A 168 -15.12 24.21 11.33
N GLU A 169 -15.27 23.55 12.48
CA GLU A 169 -16.34 23.80 13.44
C GLU A 169 -15.82 23.75 14.87
N ASP A 170 -16.52 24.41 15.78
CA ASP A 170 -16.34 24.24 17.22
C ASP A 170 -17.07 22.99 17.68
N ILE A 171 -16.32 21.90 17.93
CA ILE A 171 -16.87 20.60 18.33
C ILE A 171 -16.64 20.40 19.82
N GLU A 172 -17.73 20.48 20.62
CA GLU A 172 -17.67 20.44 22.09
C GLU A 172 -17.64 19.04 22.68
N ASN A 173 -18.13 18.01 21.96
CA ASN A 173 -18.34 16.64 22.46
C ASN A 173 -17.08 15.78 22.52
N GLY A 174 -15.88 16.38 22.38
CA GLY A 174 -14.60 15.66 22.42
C GLY A 174 -14.19 15.01 21.11
N ALA A 175 -15.07 14.94 20.09
CA ALA A 175 -14.70 14.47 18.76
C ALA A 175 -13.73 15.47 18.10
N LYS A 176 -12.82 14.94 17.29
CA LYS A 176 -11.85 15.74 16.53
C LYS A 176 -12.34 16.13 15.15
N GLY A 177 -13.31 15.40 14.63
CA GLY A 177 -14.00 15.60 13.37
C GLY A 177 -15.11 14.60 13.22
N TYR A 178 -15.87 14.73 12.14
CA TYR A 178 -16.86 13.75 11.72
C TYR A 178 -17.26 13.92 10.27
N TYR A 179 -17.56 12.83 9.62
CA TYR A 179 -18.28 12.81 8.35
C TYR A 179 -19.79 12.68 8.61
N HIS A 180 -20.58 13.60 8.07
CA HIS A 180 -22.04 13.57 8.15
C HIS A 180 -22.65 13.05 6.85
N ASP A 181 -23.04 11.77 6.84
CA ASP A 181 -23.49 11.09 5.60
C ASP A 181 -24.80 11.69 5.04
N GLY A 182 -25.70 12.18 5.89
CA GLY A 182 -26.95 12.82 5.45
C GLY A 182 -26.76 14.20 4.84
N GLU A 183 -25.87 15.02 5.40
CA GLU A 183 -25.55 16.38 4.90
C GLU A 183 -24.43 16.37 3.85
N LYS A 184 -23.80 15.23 3.64
CA LYS A 184 -22.65 15.06 2.71
C LYS A 184 -21.57 16.10 2.94
N ARG A 185 -21.07 16.20 4.16
CA ARG A 185 -19.99 17.11 4.56
C ARG A 185 -19.08 16.53 5.61
N ILE A 186 -17.86 17.04 5.69
CA ILE A 186 -16.89 16.77 6.74
C ILE A 186 -16.72 18.02 7.60
N ALA A 187 -16.77 17.84 8.93
CA ALA A 187 -16.42 18.87 9.89
C ALA A 187 -15.14 18.47 10.65
N ILE A 188 -14.22 19.43 10.77
CA ILE A 188 -12.95 19.28 11.49
C ILE A 188 -12.96 20.27 12.66
N LYS A 189 -12.57 19.81 13.85
CA LYS A 189 -12.49 20.66 15.04
C LYS A 189 -11.48 21.77 14.86
N SER A 190 -11.90 23.01 15.14
CA SER A 190 -11.02 24.20 15.14
C SER A 190 -9.96 24.11 16.23
N GLY A 191 -8.79 24.71 16.00
CA GLY A 191 -7.75 24.88 17.01
C GLY A 191 -6.85 23.68 17.30
N MET A 192 -6.97 22.58 16.53
CA MET A 192 -6.05 21.44 16.64
C MET A 192 -4.67 21.73 16.03
N SER A 193 -3.66 20.94 16.43
CA SER A 193 -2.35 20.97 15.77
C SER A 193 -2.46 20.59 14.29
N GLN A 194 -1.51 21.01 13.47
CA GLN A 194 -1.49 20.70 12.03
C GLN A 194 -1.50 19.18 11.78
N ALA A 195 -0.66 18.44 12.49
CA ALA A 195 -0.61 16.96 12.37
C ALA A 195 -1.94 16.32 12.73
N GLN A 196 -2.57 16.75 13.84
CA GLN A 196 -3.89 16.21 14.24
C GLN A 196 -4.99 16.57 13.24
N THR A 197 -4.94 17.77 12.66
CA THR A 197 -5.90 18.22 11.63
C THR A 197 -5.80 17.32 10.39
N ILE A 198 -4.59 17.08 9.90
CA ILE A 198 -4.38 16.19 8.73
C ILE A 198 -4.81 14.77 9.04
N LYS A 199 -4.40 14.22 10.21
CA LYS A 199 -4.82 12.88 10.63
C LYS A 199 -6.33 12.73 10.65
N THR A 200 -7.02 13.70 11.26
CA THR A 200 -8.48 13.70 11.34
C THR A 200 -9.11 13.81 9.95
N LEU A 201 -8.60 14.71 9.10
CA LEU A 201 -9.12 14.87 7.75
C LEU A 201 -8.95 13.61 6.91
N LEU A 202 -7.81 12.93 6.98
CA LEU A 202 -7.58 11.63 6.33
C LEU A 202 -8.60 10.57 6.76
N HIS A 203 -8.88 10.50 8.06
CA HIS A 203 -9.85 9.58 8.63
C HIS A 203 -11.27 9.87 8.11
N GLU A 204 -11.71 11.13 8.14
CA GLU A 204 -13.06 11.53 7.70
C GLU A 204 -13.22 11.42 6.17
N VAL A 205 -12.19 11.73 5.39
CA VAL A 205 -12.18 11.51 3.94
C VAL A 205 -12.30 10.02 3.62
N SER A 206 -11.66 9.14 4.42
CA SER A 206 -11.81 7.69 4.25
C SER A 206 -13.25 7.24 4.48
N HIS A 207 -13.94 7.75 5.51
CA HIS A 207 -15.35 7.49 5.73
C HIS A 207 -16.22 8.02 4.58
N ALA A 208 -16.02 9.25 4.17
CA ALA A 208 -16.78 9.88 3.09
C ALA A 208 -16.60 9.18 1.75
N THR A 209 -15.42 8.58 1.52
CA THR A 209 -15.09 7.92 0.25
C THR A 209 -15.54 6.45 0.22
N TYR A 210 -15.33 5.70 1.31
CA TYR A 210 -15.45 4.24 1.28
C TYR A 210 -16.58 3.67 2.16
N HIS A 211 -17.09 4.43 3.13
CA HIS A 211 -18.03 3.93 4.14
C HIS A 211 -19.41 4.58 4.10
N THR A 212 -19.77 5.19 2.97
CA THR A 212 -21.10 5.80 2.77
C THR A 212 -22.19 4.73 2.69
N ARG A 213 -23.44 5.12 2.96
CA ARG A 213 -24.60 4.22 2.84
C ARG A 213 -24.79 3.70 1.43
N ASP A 214 -24.51 4.55 0.43
CA ASP A 214 -24.64 4.21 -0.99
C ASP A 214 -23.64 3.15 -1.45
N LYS A 215 -22.53 2.98 -0.72
CA LYS A 215 -21.47 1.99 -0.98
C LYS A 215 -21.58 0.75 -0.08
N ALA A 216 -22.58 0.69 0.80
CA ALA A 216 -22.80 -0.46 1.65
C ALA A 216 -23.24 -1.66 0.81
N ASP A 217 -22.50 -2.77 0.93
CA ASP A 217 -22.89 -4.04 0.34
C ASP A 217 -24.00 -4.68 1.23
N PRO A 218 -25.25 -4.83 0.74
CA PRO A 218 -26.32 -5.43 1.51
C PRO A 218 -26.05 -6.89 1.91
N GLU A 219 -25.27 -7.62 1.10
CA GLU A 219 -24.91 -9.02 1.34
C GLU A 219 -23.77 -9.18 2.35
N ARG A 220 -22.99 -8.11 2.55
CA ARG A 220 -21.83 -8.06 3.47
C ARG A 220 -21.80 -6.76 4.26
N PRO A 221 -22.75 -6.55 5.18
CA PRO A 221 -22.80 -5.33 5.98
C PRO A 221 -21.54 -5.23 6.85
N ILE A 222 -20.80 -4.13 6.67
CA ILE A 222 -19.65 -3.80 7.51
C ILE A 222 -20.16 -3.07 8.74
N ASP A 223 -19.89 -3.60 9.93
CA ASP A 223 -20.27 -2.96 11.18
C ASP A 223 -19.43 -1.69 11.46
N ARG A 224 -19.84 -0.90 12.46
CA ARG A 224 -19.15 0.33 12.80
C ARG A 224 -17.68 0.12 13.15
N ARG A 225 -17.36 -0.96 13.89
CA ARG A 225 -15.97 -1.26 14.30
C ARG A 225 -15.07 -1.53 13.10
N HIS A 226 -15.61 -2.23 12.11
CA HIS A 226 -14.93 -2.46 10.84
C HIS A 226 -14.61 -1.15 10.13
N LYS A 227 -15.61 -0.28 9.98
CA LYS A 227 -15.44 1.02 9.32
C LYS A 227 -14.39 1.87 10.01
N GLU A 228 -14.41 1.92 11.34
CA GLU A 228 -13.42 2.65 12.14
C GLU A 228 -12.00 2.07 11.94
N THR A 229 -11.86 0.73 11.99
CA THR A 229 -10.55 0.08 11.80
C THR A 229 -10.01 0.30 10.39
N GLU A 230 -10.86 0.20 9.36
CA GLU A 230 -10.45 0.46 7.97
C GLU A 230 -10.08 1.94 7.78
N ALA A 231 -10.89 2.89 8.27
CA ALA A 231 -10.59 4.31 8.14
C ALA A 231 -9.30 4.71 8.86
N GLU A 232 -9.08 4.22 10.09
CA GLU A 232 -7.85 4.45 10.84
C GLU A 232 -6.63 3.84 10.13
N SER A 233 -6.80 2.65 9.54
CA SER A 233 -5.73 1.98 8.79
C SER A 233 -5.36 2.71 7.50
N ILE A 234 -6.34 3.20 6.76
CA ILE A 234 -6.13 4.01 5.56
C ILE A 234 -5.44 5.32 5.94
N ALA A 235 -5.94 6.01 6.98
CA ALA A 235 -5.34 7.26 7.46
C ALA A 235 -3.88 7.06 7.92
N PHE A 236 -3.57 5.95 8.58
CA PHE A 236 -2.20 5.58 8.94
C PHE A 236 -1.32 5.34 7.70
N CYS A 237 -1.79 4.55 6.72
CA CYS A 237 -1.01 4.26 5.51
C CYS A 237 -0.72 5.51 4.70
N VAL A 238 -1.74 6.34 4.48
CA VAL A 238 -1.59 7.59 3.72
C VAL A 238 -0.72 8.59 4.47
N GLY A 239 -0.95 8.78 5.78
CA GLY A 239 -0.15 9.66 6.62
C GLY A 239 1.33 9.24 6.69
N SER A 240 1.60 7.92 6.76
CA SER A 240 2.96 7.37 6.73
C SER A 240 3.64 7.57 5.37
N ALA A 241 2.91 7.37 4.26
CA ALA A 241 3.43 7.60 2.91
C ALA A 241 3.82 9.07 2.69
N LEU A 242 3.05 9.99 3.27
CA LEU A 242 3.31 11.44 3.22
C LEU A 242 4.32 11.91 4.28
N SER A 243 4.87 11.01 5.10
CA SER A 243 5.78 11.33 6.22
C SER A 243 5.21 12.33 7.24
N ILE A 244 3.87 12.36 7.39
CA ILE A 244 3.17 13.29 8.29
C ILE A 244 3.03 12.72 9.71
N VAL A 245 3.08 11.40 9.83
CA VAL A 245 2.67 10.69 11.06
C VAL A 245 3.79 9.78 11.54
N ASP A 246 4.15 9.92 12.81
CA ASP A 246 4.99 8.93 13.48
C ASP A 246 4.16 7.69 13.83
N SER A 247 4.77 6.51 13.73
CA SER A 247 4.13 5.22 14.05
C SER A 247 3.59 5.14 15.48
N GLY A 248 4.06 6.01 16.39
CA GLY A 248 3.59 6.13 17.78
C GLY A 248 2.19 6.74 17.93
N ASP A 249 1.76 7.55 16.95
CA ASP A 249 0.53 8.36 17.05
C ASP A 249 -0.77 7.60 16.77
N TYR A 250 -0.69 6.34 16.32
CA TYR A 250 -1.83 5.51 16.00
C TYR A 250 -1.96 4.32 16.94
N THR A 251 -3.19 4.07 17.36
CA THR A 251 -3.58 2.88 18.11
C THR A 251 -4.72 2.18 17.39
N PHE A 252 -4.70 0.85 17.42
CA PHE A 252 -5.76 0.02 16.83
C PHE A 252 -6.48 -0.77 17.94
N PRO A 253 -7.25 -0.09 18.81
CA PRO A 253 -7.82 -0.69 20.03
C PRO A 253 -8.83 -1.81 19.73
N TYR A 254 -9.38 -1.83 18.53
CA TYR A 254 -10.39 -2.81 18.14
C TYR A 254 -9.85 -3.96 17.29
N LEU A 255 -8.54 -3.97 16.99
CA LEU A 255 -7.95 -4.92 16.04
C LEU A 255 -8.20 -6.38 16.43
N ALA A 256 -7.94 -6.74 17.68
CA ALA A 256 -8.13 -8.10 18.16
C ALA A 256 -9.61 -8.53 18.11
N SER A 257 -10.54 -7.65 18.48
CA SER A 257 -11.97 -7.93 18.41
C SER A 257 -12.50 -7.93 16.97
N TRP A 258 -11.91 -7.11 16.11
CA TRP A 258 -12.23 -7.07 14.68
C TRP A 258 -11.76 -8.32 13.95
N ALA A 259 -10.56 -8.83 14.26
CA ALA A 259 -10.01 -10.04 13.66
C ALA A 259 -10.61 -11.33 14.25
N SER A 260 -11.19 -11.26 15.45
CA SER A 260 -11.73 -12.42 16.15
C SER A 260 -12.88 -13.07 15.38
N GLY A 261 -12.78 -14.38 15.18
CA GLY A 261 -13.82 -15.19 14.53
C GLY A 261 -13.84 -15.10 13.00
N LYS A 262 -12.94 -14.33 12.39
CA LYS A 262 -12.83 -14.23 10.92
C LYS A 262 -11.92 -15.32 10.35
N ASP A 263 -12.30 -15.80 9.19
CA ASP A 263 -11.44 -16.67 8.42
C ASP A 263 -10.33 -15.88 7.68
N THR A 264 -9.36 -16.60 7.14
CA THR A 264 -8.23 -15.99 6.42
C THR A 264 -8.68 -15.21 5.17
N LYS A 265 -9.80 -15.59 4.56
CA LYS A 265 -10.33 -14.92 3.36
C LYS A 265 -10.91 -13.56 3.73
N GLU A 266 -11.75 -13.50 4.78
CA GLU A 266 -12.34 -12.23 5.26
C GLU A 266 -11.26 -11.24 5.67
N LEU A 267 -10.20 -11.73 6.34
CA LEU A 267 -9.06 -10.91 6.73
C LEU A 267 -8.28 -10.37 5.50
N LYS A 268 -8.06 -11.20 4.49
CA LYS A 268 -7.44 -10.78 3.23
C LYS A 268 -8.30 -9.75 2.48
N ASP A 269 -9.60 -9.97 2.41
CA ASP A 269 -10.52 -9.05 1.75
C ASP A 269 -10.49 -7.66 2.41
N SER A 270 -10.41 -7.62 3.76
CA SER A 270 -10.26 -6.36 4.51
C SER A 270 -8.92 -5.66 4.25
N LEU A 271 -7.81 -6.41 4.26
CA LEU A 271 -6.50 -5.86 3.94
C LEU A 271 -6.41 -5.34 2.50
N GLU A 272 -7.07 -6.02 1.54
CA GLU A 272 -7.11 -5.57 0.14
C GLU A 272 -7.90 -4.28 -0.01
N ARG A 273 -9.03 -4.12 0.71
CA ARG A 273 -9.78 -2.85 0.72
C ARG A 273 -8.92 -1.70 1.26
N ILE A 274 -8.26 -1.91 2.40
CA ILE A 274 -7.35 -0.91 2.99
C ILE A 274 -6.22 -0.56 2.02
N ARG A 275 -5.60 -1.56 1.38
CA ARG A 275 -4.54 -1.36 0.41
C ARG A 275 -5.01 -0.55 -0.81
N SER A 276 -6.12 -0.97 -1.43
CA SER A 276 -6.66 -0.30 -2.62
C SER A 276 -7.05 1.13 -2.32
N ALA A 277 -7.74 1.36 -1.21
CA ALA A 277 -8.13 2.69 -0.76
C ALA A 277 -6.92 3.59 -0.47
N SER A 278 -5.89 3.05 0.16
CA SER A 278 -4.64 3.78 0.43
C SER A 278 -3.91 4.14 -0.86
N ASP A 279 -3.79 3.20 -1.81
CA ASP A 279 -3.17 3.43 -3.12
C ASP A 279 -3.90 4.52 -3.93
N GLU A 280 -5.23 4.43 -4.00
CA GLU A 280 -6.07 5.42 -4.68
C GLU A 280 -5.89 6.82 -4.06
N MET A 281 -5.92 6.91 -2.72
CA MET A 281 -5.80 8.18 -2.00
C MET A 281 -4.40 8.78 -2.14
N ILE A 282 -3.33 7.99 -1.98
CA ILE A 282 -1.94 8.45 -2.16
C ILE A 282 -1.74 8.96 -3.58
N THR A 283 -2.17 8.20 -4.59
CA THR A 283 -2.06 8.59 -6.00
C THR A 283 -2.80 9.89 -6.30
N ALA A 284 -4.01 10.07 -5.75
CA ALA A 284 -4.79 11.29 -5.93
C ALA A 284 -4.14 12.52 -5.26
N ILE A 285 -3.56 12.34 -4.07
CA ILE A 285 -2.83 13.38 -3.34
C ILE A 285 -1.59 13.78 -4.14
N ASP A 286 -0.77 12.82 -4.58
CA ASP A 286 0.44 13.08 -5.36
C ASP A 286 0.12 13.87 -6.64
N HIS A 287 -0.93 13.47 -7.36
CA HIS A 287 -1.39 14.21 -8.53
C HIS A 287 -1.83 15.64 -8.20
N SER A 288 -2.52 15.85 -7.07
CA SER A 288 -2.94 17.20 -6.62
C SER A 288 -1.73 18.05 -6.25
N LEU A 289 -0.75 17.50 -5.53
CA LEU A 289 0.49 18.19 -5.15
C LEU A 289 1.33 18.60 -6.37
N GLN A 290 1.46 17.71 -7.35
CA GLN A 290 2.15 18.02 -8.63
C GLN A 290 1.46 19.16 -9.39
N LYS A 291 0.12 19.15 -9.44
CA LYS A 291 -0.65 20.21 -10.08
C LYS A 291 -0.47 21.57 -9.37
N GLN A 292 -0.43 21.58 -8.04
CA GLN A 292 -0.13 22.80 -7.26
C GLN A 292 1.27 23.32 -7.56
N ALA A 293 2.30 22.46 -7.54
CA ALA A 293 3.67 22.83 -7.83
C ALA A 293 3.85 23.41 -9.26
N ASN A 294 3.15 22.86 -10.25
CA ASN A 294 3.19 23.36 -11.61
C ASN A 294 2.53 24.74 -11.74
N ARG A 295 1.43 25.00 -11.02
CA ARG A 295 0.77 26.31 -10.99
C ARG A 295 1.65 27.38 -10.33
N GLU A 296 2.35 27.05 -9.25
CA GLU A 296 3.29 27.97 -8.58
C GLU A 296 4.46 28.35 -9.49
N LYS A 297 5.04 27.38 -10.21
CA LYS A 297 6.10 27.61 -11.21
C LYS A 297 5.64 28.50 -12.36
N GLN A 298 4.39 28.39 -12.77
CA GLN A 298 3.84 29.21 -13.84
C GLN A 298 3.61 30.65 -13.40
N LYS A 299 3.05 30.86 -12.20
CA LYS A 299 2.88 32.19 -11.60
C LYS A 299 4.20 32.92 -11.44
N SER A 300 5.24 32.25 -10.91
CA SER A 300 6.56 32.86 -10.74
C SER A 300 7.26 33.23 -12.07
N ARG A 301 6.90 32.58 -13.19
CA ARG A 301 7.39 32.91 -14.53
C ARG A 301 6.66 34.14 -15.12
N ASP A 302 5.37 34.27 -14.80
CA ASP A 302 4.54 35.38 -15.31
C ASP A 302 4.80 36.67 -14.51
N GLU A 303 5.13 36.58 -13.23
CA GLU A 303 5.51 37.74 -12.36
C GLU A 303 6.96 38.24 -12.59
N GLY A 304 7.82 37.42 -13.20
CA GLY A 304 9.21 37.75 -13.55
C GLY A 304 9.40 38.33 -14.97
N ARG A 305 8.31 38.55 -15.69
CA ARG A 305 8.28 39.20 -17.01
C ARG A 305 7.71 40.60 -16.93
#